data_703f0787bfd5364ae262cd1353795783
#
_entry.id   703f0787bfd5364ae262cd1353795783
#
_cell.length_a   1.000
_cell.length_b   1.000
_cell.length_c   1.000
_cell.angle_alpha   90.00
_cell.angle_beta   90.00
_cell.angle_gamma   90.00
#
_symmetry.space_group_name_H-M   'P 1'
#
loop_
_entity.id
_entity.type
_entity.pdbx_description
1 polymer ?
#
loop_
_entity_poly.entity_id
_entity_poly.type
_entity_poly.pdbx_seq_one_letter_code
_entity_poly.pdbx_strand_id
1 'polypeptide(L)'
;MDLLGRRLLFFTGKGGVGKSTVSAAAALLAAEQGQRVLLVSADGRGDIAAFFEQRPVGFRPVEVYPGVHAMAMDTEASLREYLRLNLRMPVPGRVGPLAKVFDFVATAAPGVKEILTVGKVCWEVRESLEGRAAWDLVVVDAAATGHITAQLGAPGAIQELVSVGPVRTQVGWMGEILADGDVTALNVVVTPEEMPVHETIELVDRVRAELPVPLGAVVVNRVLPELFTHAEEDVFEALRTPARTVTLAGVAGVGIEDVLEGAELAVRLRRTRAAHLAHLRERVDLPLMYLPEMFVRAGGMRVTRMVADALGEELGI
;
A
#
# COMPACT_ATOMS: atom_id res chain seq x y z
N MET A 1 0.38 -12.65 13.94
CA MET A 1 1.31 -12.32 12.84
C MET A 1 1.96 -10.98 13.16
N ASP A 2 3.27 -10.86 13.10
CA ASP A 2 3.95 -9.60 13.40
C ASP A 2 4.22 -8.81 12.09
N LEU A 3 3.18 -8.12 11.59
CA LEU A 3 3.32 -7.26 10.40
C LEU A 3 4.24 -6.07 10.67
N LEU A 4 4.12 -5.45 11.86
CA LEU A 4 4.82 -4.21 12.20
C LEU A 4 6.21 -4.43 12.82
N GLY A 5 6.61 -5.67 13.06
CA GLY A 5 7.95 -6.00 13.57
C GLY A 5 9.06 -5.95 12.53
N ARG A 6 8.73 -5.77 11.25
CA ARG A 6 9.72 -5.59 10.18
C ARG A 6 10.11 -4.13 10.02
N ARG A 7 11.26 -3.88 9.42
CA ARG A 7 11.79 -2.53 9.22
C ARG A 7 11.36 -1.88 7.90
N LEU A 8 10.89 -2.67 6.94
CA LEU A 8 10.50 -2.20 5.60
C LEU A 8 9.23 -2.91 5.13
N LEU A 9 8.14 -2.17 5.02
CA LEU A 9 6.88 -2.67 4.52
C LEU A 9 6.52 -1.98 3.21
N PHE A 10 6.36 -2.75 2.15
CA PHE A 10 5.74 -2.28 0.92
C PHE A 10 4.26 -2.65 0.92
N PHE A 11 3.40 -1.71 0.52
CA PHE A 11 2.00 -1.95 0.23
C PHE A 11 1.74 -1.70 -1.25
N THR A 12 1.33 -2.74 -1.97
CA THR A 12 0.97 -2.69 -3.39
C THR A 12 -0.45 -3.20 -3.59
N GLY A 13 -0.95 -3.18 -4.81
CA GLY A 13 -2.29 -3.63 -5.19
C GLY A 13 -2.79 -2.82 -6.38
N LYS A 14 -3.92 -3.21 -6.95
CA LYS A 14 -4.57 -2.51 -8.06
C LYS A 14 -4.85 -1.04 -7.74
N GLY A 15 -4.95 -0.19 -8.77
CA GLY A 15 -5.40 1.19 -8.59
C GLY A 15 -6.79 1.27 -7.96
N GLY A 16 -6.95 2.10 -6.91
CA GLY A 16 -8.24 2.32 -6.25
C GLY A 16 -8.62 1.38 -5.10
N VAL A 17 -7.84 0.33 -4.81
CA VAL A 17 -8.12 -0.63 -3.71
C VAL A 17 -7.87 -0.07 -2.31
N GLY A 18 -7.29 1.13 -2.19
CA GLY A 18 -7.02 1.79 -0.91
C GLY A 18 -5.61 1.57 -0.35
N LYS A 19 -4.61 1.30 -1.20
CA LYS A 19 -3.19 1.16 -0.80
C LYS A 19 -2.72 2.27 0.13
N SER A 20 -2.86 3.52 -0.33
CA SER A 20 -2.39 4.69 0.41
C SER A 20 -3.07 4.85 1.76
N THR A 21 -4.37 4.51 1.85
CA THR A 21 -5.11 4.51 3.12
C THR A 21 -4.56 3.47 4.08
N VAL A 22 -4.32 2.24 3.59
CA VAL A 22 -3.76 1.15 4.40
C VAL A 22 -2.32 1.45 4.81
N SER A 23 -1.50 2.00 3.91
CA SER A 23 -0.12 2.42 4.23
C SER A 23 -0.09 3.50 5.31
N ALA A 24 -0.96 4.52 5.20
CA ALA A 24 -1.06 5.57 6.20
C ALA A 24 -1.58 5.04 7.54
N ALA A 25 -2.56 4.13 7.52
CA ALA A 25 -3.08 3.47 8.71
C ALA A 25 -2.03 2.59 9.42
N ALA A 26 -1.25 1.82 8.67
CA ALA A 26 -0.15 1.02 9.21
C ALA A 26 0.94 1.90 9.85
N ALA A 27 1.26 3.05 9.21
CA ALA A 27 2.20 4.01 9.75
C ALA A 27 1.69 4.67 11.05
N LEU A 28 0.39 5.01 11.10
CA LEU A 28 -0.24 5.56 12.28
C LEU A 28 -0.22 4.56 13.43
N LEU A 29 -0.67 3.33 13.18
CA LEU A 29 -0.72 2.25 14.17
C LEU A 29 0.65 1.97 14.77
N ALA A 30 1.70 1.88 13.94
CA ALA A 30 3.08 1.68 14.39
C ALA A 30 3.59 2.85 15.26
N ALA A 31 3.27 4.09 14.88
CA ALA A 31 3.65 5.27 15.66
C ALA A 31 2.92 5.32 17.02
N GLU A 32 1.66 4.92 17.09
CA GLU A 32 0.91 4.82 18.34
C GLU A 32 1.46 3.74 19.28
N GLN A 33 2.22 2.76 18.73
CA GLN A 33 3.01 1.80 19.50
C GLN A 33 4.41 2.31 19.88
N GLY A 34 4.71 3.58 19.62
CA GLY A 34 5.96 4.23 19.99
C GLY A 34 7.08 4.08 18.97
N GLN A 35 6.82 3.53 17.77
CA GLN A 35 7.81 3.46 16.71
C GLN A 35 7.98 4.80 16.00
N ARG A 36 9.18 5.10 15.55
CA ARG A 36 9.47 6.23 14.66
C ARG A 36 9.37 5.77 13.22
N VAL A 37 8.33 6.24 12.52
CA VAL A 37 7.92 5.74 11.22
C VAL A 37 8.22 6.74 10.10
N LEU A 38 8.78 6.25 8.99
CA LEU A 38 8.84 6.96 7.73
C LEU A 38 7.81 6.40 6.74
N LEU A 39 6.85 7.21 6.34
CA LEU A 39 5.87 6.88 5.30
C LEU A 39 6.30 7.49 3.96
N VAL A 40 6.50 6.65 2.95
CA VAL A 40 7.04 7.02 1.63
C VAL A 40 5.98 6.86 0.55
N SER A 41 5.66 7.94 -0.19
CA SER A 41 4.86 7.88 -1.41
C SER A 41 5.80 7.62 -2.61
N ALA A 42 5.74 6.42 -3.18
CA ALA A 42 6.64 6.00 -4.26
C ALA A 42 6.25 6.59 -5.63
N ASP A 43 4.99 7.02 -5.83
CA ASP A 43 4.53 7.63 -7.07
C ASP A 43 4.89 9.12 -7.21
N GLY A 44 5.39 9.72 -6.14
CA GLY A 44 5.89 11.09 -6.12
C GLY A 44 4.82 12.19 -6.05
N ARG A 45 3.53 11.84 -5.87
CA ARG A 45 2.45 12.84 -5.86
C ARG A 45 2.43 13.69 -4.59
N GLY A 46 2.99 13.18 -3.48
CA GLY A 46 3.12 13.92 -2.22
C GLY A 46 1.82 14.11 -1.42
N ASP A 47 0.74 13.55 -1.88
CA ASP A 47 -0.60 13.65 -1.28
C ASP A 47 -0.82 12.69 -0.10
N ILE A 48 0.13 11.80 0.17
CA ILE A 48 0.09 10.85 1.30
C ILE A 48 -0.08 11.57 2.65
N ALA A 49 0.39 12.81 2.78
CA ALA A 49 0.23 13.63 3.97
C ALA A 49 -1.23 14.08 4.22
N ALA A 50 -2.09 14.03 3.20
CA ALA A 50 -3.51 14.37 3.32
C ALA A 50 -4.26 13.39 4.24
N PHE A 51 -3.78 12.16 4.40
CA PHE A 51 -4.30 11.19 5.37
C PHE A 51 -4.11 11.64 6.82
N PHE A 52 -3.19 12.57 7.06
CA PHE A 52 -2.92 13.22 8.35
C PHE A 52 -3.36 14.69 8.36
N GLU A 53 -4.18 15.12 7.40
CA GLU A 53 -4.69 16.50 7.25
C GLU A 53 -3.57 17.53 7.10
N GLN A 54 -2.42 17.10 6.58
CA GLN A 54 -1.26 17.94 6.33
C GLN A 54 -1.15 18.34 4.85
N ARG A 55 -0.36 19.39 4.60
CA ARG A 55 -0.03 19.82 3.23
C ARG A 55 0.81 18.78 2.51
N PRO A 56 0.78 18.72 1.18
CA PRO A 56 1.63 17.80 0.40
C PRO A 56 3.10 17.93 0.80
N VAL A 57 3.76 16.79 0.94
CA VAL A 57 5.18 16.69 1.29
C VAL A 57 6.04 16.52 0.05
N GLY A 58 7.31 16.90 0.16
CA GLY A 58 8.31 16.71 -0.88
C GLY A 58 9.26 15.56 -0.57
N PHE A 59 10.44 15.63 -1.20
CA PHE A 59 11.48 14.60 -1.11
C PHE A 59 12.14 14.47 0.28
N ARG A 60 12.07 15.49 1.13
CA ARG A 60 12.62 15.42 2.49
C ARG A 60 11.55 14.97 3.46
N PRO A 61 11.87 14.05 4.40
CA PRO A 61 10.96 13.67 5.46
C PRO A 61 10.48 14.88 6.28
N VAL A 62 9.16 14.97 6.49
CA VAL A 62 8.51 15.99 7.32
C VAL A 62 7.56 15.28 8.28
N GLU A 63 7.58 15.65 9.54
CA GLU A 63 6.65 15.11 10.53
C GLU A 63 5.21 15.55 10.19
N VAL A 64 4.33 14.58 10.00
CA VAL A 64 2.91 14.78 9.65
C VAL A 64 1.97 14.40 10.80
N TYR A 65 2.46 13.58 11.72
CA TYR A 65 1.81 13.19 12.96
C TYR A 65 2.90 12.80 13.98
N PRO A 66 2.68 12.93 15.30
CA PRO A 66 3.68 12.51 16.29
C PRO A 66 4.20 11.10 16.02
N GLY A 67 5.50 10.98 15.75
CA GLY A 67 6.15 9.72 15.39
C GLY A 67 6.03 9.31 13.92
N VAL A 68 5.17 9.93 13.09
CA VAL A 68 5.08 9.66 11.65
C VAL A 68 5.69 10.81 10.85
N HIS A 69 6.71 10.49 10.07
CA HIS A 69 7.27 11.38 9.06
C HIS A 69 6.84 10.90 7.68
N ALA A 70 6.52 11.81 6.77
CA ALA A 70 6.15 11.47 5.40
C ALA A 70 7.09 12.13 4.39
N MET A 71 7.33 11.45 3.27
CA MET A 71 8.04 11.97 2.12
C MET A 71 7.44 11.45 0.80
N ALA A 72 7.64 12.22 -0.27
CA ALA A 72 7.29 11.80 -1.62
C ALA A 72 8.56 11.62 -2.45
N MET A 73 8.61 10.54 -3.23
CA MET A 73 9.72 10.28 -4.13
C MET A 73 9.77 11.32 -5.25
N ASP A 74 10.97 11.80 -5.52
CA ASP A 74 11.30 12.68 -6.62
C ASP A 74 12.54 12.14 -7.31
N THR A 75 12.42 11.75 -8.58
CA THR A 75 13.50 11.09 -9.33
C THR A 75 14.72 11.99 -9.50
N GLU A 76 14.51 13.29 -9.77
CA GLU A 76 15.58 14.26 -9.93
C GLU A 76 16.31 14.51 -8.60
N ALA A 77 15.56 14.72 -7.51
CA ALA A 77 16.14 14.90 -6.19
C ALA A 77 16.89 13.66 -5.71
N SER A 78 16.34 12.45 -5.94
CA SER A 78 16.98 11.17 -5.63
C SER A 78 18.30 11.00 -6.37
N LEU A 79 18.33 11.30 -7.67
CA LEU A 79 19.54 11.21 -8.48
C LEU A 79 20.60 12.23 -8.02
N ARG A 80 20.20 13.45 -7.68
CA ARG A 80 21.10 14.47 -7.13
C ARG A 80 21.71 14.05 -5.79
N GLU A 81 20.88 13.51 -4.91
CA GLU A 81 21.34 12.99 -3.60
C GLU A 81 22.31 11.82 -3.81
N TYR A 82 21.97 10.88 -4.69
CA TYR A 82 22.83 9.76 -5.06
C TYR A 82 24.20 10.19 -5.53
N LEU A 83 24.27 11.13 -6.49
CA LEU A 83 25.54 11.63 -7.03
C LEU A 83 26.38 12.34 -5.97
N ARG A 84 25.73 13.12 -5.10
CA ARG A 84 26.44 13.83 -4.02
C ARG A 84 27.04 12.86 -2.99
N LEU A 85 26.29 11.84 -2.59
CA LEU A 85 26.71 10.91 -1.54
C LEU A 85 27.74 9.89 -2.02
N ASN A 86 27.56 9.38 -3.24
CA ASN A 86 28.33 8.23 -3.71
C ASN A 86 29.47 8.59 -4.65
N LEU A 87 29.36 9.65 -5.45
CA LEU A 87 30.41 10.03 -6.39
C LEU A 87 31.20 11.27 -5.92
N ARG A 88 30.81 11.90 -4.80
CA ARG A 88 31.41 13.14 -4.28
C ARG A 88 31.56 14.23 -5.37
N MET A 89 30.75 14.16 -6.43
CA MET A 89 30.75 15.12 -7.51
C MET A 89 29.98 16.38 -7.11
N PRO A 90 30.48 17.57 -7.39
CA PRO A 90 29.68 18.77 -7.27
C PRO A 90 28.51 18.66 -8.26
N VAL A 91 27.28 18.61 -7.73
CA VAL A 91 26.08 18.56 -8.56
C VAL A 91 25.95 19.89 -9.28
N PRO A 92 25.89 19.93 -10.63
CA PRO A 92 25.74 21.17 -11.37
C PRO A 92 24.45 21.87 -10.93
N GLY A 93 24.51 23.18 -10.76
CA GLY A 93 23.32 24.00 -10.57
C GLY A 93 22.31 23.81 -11.72
N ARG A 94 21.07 24.29 -11.53
CA ARG A 94 19.95 24.14 -12.50
C ARG A 94 20.20 24.69 -13.92
N VAL A 95 21.41 25.20 -14.21
CA VAL A 95 21.74 25.89 -15.47
C VAL A 95 22.99 25.29 -16.09
N GLY A 96 22.84 24.72 -17.28
CA GLY A 96 23.96 24.25 -18.10
C GLY A 96 23.64 23.00 -18.95
N PRO A 97 24.51 22.63 -19.91
CA PRO A 97 24.30 21.45 -20.75
C PRO A 97 24.16 20.14 -19.98
N LEU A 98 24.88 20.02 -18.85
CA LEU A 98 24.84 18.84 -17.96
C LEU A 98 23.49 18.70 -17.25
N ALA A 99 22.79 19.79 -16.95
CA ALA A 99 21.46 19.73 -16.37
C ALA A 99 20.46 19.05 -17.32
N LYS A 100 20.52 19.33 -18.63
CA LYS A 100 19.66 18.68 -19.64
C LYS A 100 19.94 17.19 -19.80
N VAL A 101 21.18 16.76 -19.72
CA VAL A 101 21.57 15.34 -19.76
C VAL A 101 21.04 14.66 -18.48
N PHE A 102 21.14 15.34 -17.37
CA PHE A 102 20.67 14.87 -16.07
C PHE A 102 19.13 14.67 -16.06
N ASP A 103 18.39 15.69 -16.51
CA ASP A 103 16.94 15.62 -16.64
C ASP A 103 16.50 14.52 -17.63
N PHE A 104 17.26 14.34 -18.73
CA PHE A 104 17.00 13.27 -19.68
C PHE A 104 17.20 11.88 -19.05
N VAL A 105 18.31 11.65 -18.34
CA VAL A 105 18.57 10.37 -17.66
C VAL A 105 17.53 10.10 -16.57
N ALA A 106 17.17 11.11 -15.79
CA ALA A 106 16.21 10.97 -14.72
C ALA A 106 14.77 10.69 -15.22
N THR A 107 14.43 11.18 -16.42
CA THR A 107 13.03 11.12 -16.93
C THR A 107 12.83 10.14 -18.06
N ALA A 108 13.86 9.84 -18.86
CA ALA A 108 13.72 9.09 -20.11
C ALA A 108 14.41 7.72 -20.11
N ALA A 109 15.32 7.43 -19.16
CA ALA A 109 15.97 6.12 -19.13
C ALA A 109 15.08 5.10 -18.37
N PRO A 110 14.64 4.02 -19.04
CA PRO A 110 13.86 2.97 -18.39
C PRO A 110 14.60 2.36 -17.18
N GLY A 111 13.90 2.12 -16.08
CA GLY A 111 14.48 1.52 -14.86
C GLY A 111 15.20 2.50 -13.92
N VAL A 112 15.50 3.73 -14.35
CA VAL A 112 16.19 4.72 -13.48
C VAL A 112 15.28 5.18 -12.34
N LYS A 113 14.02 5.45 -12.61
CA LYS A 113 13.05 5.83 -11.59
C LYS A 113 12.90 4.72 -10.54
N GLU A 114 12.79 3.50 -11.00
CA GLU A 114 12.61 2.30 -10.18
C GLU A 114 13.80 2.11 -9.24
N ILE A 115 15.04 2.12 -9.77
CA ILE A 115 16.24 1.91 -8.94
C ILE A 115 16.50 3.07 -7.98
N LEU A 116 16.21 4.31 -8.37
CA LEU A 116 16.38 5.47 -7.49
C LEU A 116 15.34 5.45 -6.35
N THR A 117 14.11 5.00 -6.63
CA THR A 117 13.08 4.83 -5.60
C THR A 117 13.48 3.75 -4.60
N VAL A 118 13.84 2.56 -5.08
CA VAL A 118 14.29 1.46 -4.21
C VAL A 118 15.56 1.84 -3.46
N GLY A 119 16.52 2.46 -4.13
CA GLY A 119 17.78 2.91 -3.53
C GLY A 119 17.57 3.89 -2.38
N LYS A 120 16.66 4.88 -2.55
CA LYS A 120 16.33 5.83 -1.49
C LYS A 120 15.65 5.15 -0.33
N VAL A 121 14.66 4.29 -0.57
CA VAL A 121 13.95 3.52 0.48
C VAL A 121 14.93 2.65 1.27
N CYS A 122 15.76 1.86 0.59
CA CYS A 122 16.78 1.03 1.24
C CYS A 122 17.82 1.85 2.00
N TRP A 123 18.16 3.06 1.50
CA TRP A 123 19.02 3.99 2.22
C TRP A 123 18.39 4.42 3.54
N GLU A 124 17.12 4.82 3.55
CA GLU A 124 16.40 5.23 4.77
C GLU A 124 16.35 4.09 5.82
N VAL A 125 16.21 2.84 5.37
CA VAL A 125 16.26 1.66 6.26
C VAL A 125 17.66 1.50 6.89
N ARG A 126 18.73 1.82 6.14
CA ARG A 126 20.14 1.70 6.58
C ARG A 126 20.61 2.86 7.42
N GLU A 127 20.04 4.04 7.20
CA GLU A 127 20.53 5.27 7.80
C GLU A 127 20.44 5.19 9.32
N SER A 128 21.49 5.66 9.97
CA SER A 128 21.56 5.75 11.42
C SER A 128 21.89 7.18 11.86
N LEU A 129 21.17 7.66 12.85
CA LEU A 129 21.41 8.93 13.53
C LEU A 129 21.91 8.63 14.95
N GLU A 130 23.08 9.15 15.28
CA GLU A 130 23.69 8.99 16.63
C GLU A 130 23.83 7.52 17.06
N GLY A 131 24.12 6.62 16.14
CA GLY A 131 24.31 5.19 16.41
C GLY A 131 23.02 4.38 16.57
N ARG A 132 21.84 4.98 16.29
CA ARG A 132 20.54 4.31 16.23
C ARG A 132 19.97 4.40 14.81
N ALA A 133 19.11 3.44 14.43
CA ALA A 133 18.38 3.54 13.18
C ALA A 133 17.62 4.87 13.10
N ALA A 134 17.65 5.51 11.93
CA ALA A 134 16.92 6.76 11.71
C ALA A 134 15.41 6.54 11.87
N TRP A 135 14.94 5.38 11.43
CA TRP A 135 13.55 4.94 11.49
C TRP A 135 13.47 3.52 12.07
N ASP A 136 12.48 3.29 12.93
CA ASP A 136 12.18 1.95 13.42
C ASP A 136 11.44 1.15 12.33
N LEU A 137 10.58 1.84 11.55
CA LEU A 137 9.82 1.29 10.44
C LEU A 137 9.78 2.26 9.25
N VAL A 138 9.98 1.74 8.05
CA VAL A 138 9.72 2.43 6.77
C VAL A 138 8.54 1.77 6.09
N VAL A 139 7.46 2.53 5.88
CA VAL A 139 6.25 2.10 5.17
C VAL A 139 6.23 2.75 3.79
N VAL A 140 6.11 1.95 2.74
CA VAL A 140 6.11 2.41 1.36
C VAL A 140 4.73 2.20 0.73
N ASP A 141 4.04 3.31 0.42
CA ASP A 141 2.91 3.29 -0.50
C ASP A 141 3.47 3.11 -1.91
N ALA A 142 3.50 1.85 -2.36
CA ALA A 142 4.26 1.42 -3.52
C ALA A 142 3.45 1.54 -4.82
N ALA A 143 4.13 1.32 -5.94
CA ALA A 143 3.51 1.27 -7.25
C ALA A 143 2.39 0.22 -7.32
N ALA A 144 1.45 0.41 -8.25
CA ALA A 144 0.39 -0.56 -8.52
C ALA A 144 0.94 -1.89 -9.06
N THR A 145 0.12 -2.95 -9.00
CA THR A 145 0.46 -4.34 -9.39
C THR A 145 1.23 -4.48 -10.70
N GLY A 146 0.89 -3.65 -11.70
CA GLY A 146 1.57 -3.68 -13.01
C GLY A 146 3.02 -3.14 -13.02
N HIS A 147 3.46 -2.44 -11.97
CA HIS A 147 4.78 -1.80 -11.93
C HIS A 147 5.66 -2.25 -10.76
N ILE A 148 5.08 -2.88 -9.74
CA ILE A 148 5.82 -3.23 -8.51
C ILE A 148 6.94 -4.25 -8.78
N THR A 149 6.73 -5.20 -9.67
CA THR A 149 7.75 -6.21 -10.03
C THR A 149 8.96 -5.57 -10.70
N ALA A 150 8.76 -4.63 -11.62
CA ALA A 150 9.84 -3.87 -12.22
C ALA A 150 10.56 -3.00 -11.17
N GLN A 151 9.83 -2.39 -10.25
CA GLN A 151 10.39 -1.57 -9.19
C GLN A 151 11.29 -2.39 -8.25
N LEU A 152 10.79 -3.50 -7.72
CA LEU A 152 11.54 -4.33 -6.76
C LEU A 152 12.60 -5.21 -7.44
N GLY A 153 12.45 -5.51 -8.72
CA GLY A 153 13.43 -6.25 -9.53
C GLY A 153 14.57 -5.40 -10.07
N ALA A 154 14.46 -4.05 -10.03
CA ALA A 154 15.47 -3.15 -10.59
C ALA A 154 16.91 -3.37 -10.06
N PRO A 155 17.15 -3.60 -8.75
CA PRO A 155 18.49 -3.90 -8.25
C PRO A 155 19.09 -5.17 -8.88
N GLY A 156 18.33 -6.25 -8.99
CA GLY A 156 18.78 -7.50 -9.61
C GLY A 156 19.13 -7.33 -11.09
N ALA A 157 18.25 -6.66 -11.85
CA ALA A 157 18.48 -6.38 -13.25
C ALA A 157 19.78 -5.57 -13.51
N ILE A 158 20.05 -4.56 -12.65
CA ILE A 158 21.29 -3.80 -12.75
C ILE A 158 22.49 -4.63 -12.31
N GLN A 159 22.36 -5.49 -11.31
CA GLN A 159 23.43 -6.36 -10.84
C GLN A 159 23.92 -7.33 -11.94
N GLU A 160 23.03 -7.80 -12.81
CA GLU A 160 23.36 -8.62 -13.97
C GLU A 160 24.14 -7.85 -15.04
N LEU A 161 23.83 -6.56 -15.22
CA LEU A 161 24.47 -5.71 -16.24
C LEU A 161 25.83 -5.15 -15.80
N VAL A 162 26.05 -4.96 -14.50
CA VAL A 162 27.25 -4.30 -13.96
C VAL A 162 28.11 -5.30 -13.20
N SER A 163 29.27 -5.65 -13.76
CA SER A 163 30.16 -6.68 -13.20
C SER A 163 31.00 -6.20 -12.02
N VAL A 164 31.40 -4.91 -11.97
CA VAL A 164 32.33 -4.35 -10.98
C VAL A 164 32.03 -2.88 -10.69
N GLY A 165 32.54 -2.37 -9.57
CA GLY A 165 32.54 -0.95 -9.22
C GLY A 165 31.45 -0.56 -8.21
N PRO A 166 31.37 0.75 -7.86
CA PRO A 166 30.50 1.26 -6.79
C PRO A 166 29.01 0.93 -6.98
N VAL A 167 28.54 0.97 -8.23
CA VAL A 167 27.14 0.68 -8.56
C VAL A 167 26.81 -0.78 -8.19
N ARG A 168 27.69 -1.74 -8.52
CA ARG A 168 27.47 -3.15 -8.16
C ARG A 168 27.38 -3.35 -6.64
N THR A 169 28.26 -2.71 -5.88
CA THR A 169 28.23 -2.78 -4.42
C THR A 169 26.91 -2.24 -3.88
N GLN A 170 26.39 -1.16 -4.49
CA GLN A 170 25.15 -0.53 -4.05
C GLN A 170 23.92 -1.38 -4.36
N VAL A 171 23.78 -1.88 -5.56
CA VAL A 171 22.65 -2.77 -5.89
C VAL A 171 22.71 -4.09 -5.12
N GLY A 172 23.92 -4.54 -4.74
CA GLY A 172 24.12 -5.72 -3.91
C GLY A 172 23.44 -5.58 -2.54
N TRP A 173 23.80 -4.53 -1.76
CA TRP A 173 23.17 -4.36 -0.44
C TRP A 173 21.68 -3.99 -0.51
N MET A 174 21.21 -3.34 -1.60
CA MET A 174 19.78 -3.16 -1.82
C MET A 174 19.07 -4.51 -1.98
N GLY A 175 19.66 -5.42 -2.78
CA GLY A 175 19.16 -6.78 -2.95
C GLY A 175 19.12 -7.56 -1.64
N GLU A 176 20.16 -7.43 -0.80
CA GLU A 176 20.21 -8.04 0.53
C GLU A 176 19.06 -7.57 1.43
N ILE A 177 18.82 -6.25 1.52
CA ILE A 177 17.70 -5.69 2.30
C ILE A 177 16.36 -6.19 1.77
N LEU A 178 16.17 -6.18 0.45
CA LEU A 178 14.90 -6.59 -0.15
C LEU A 178 14.62 -8.09 0.00
N ALA A 179 15.67 -8.93 0.03
CA ALA A 179 15.53 -10.38 0.17
C ALA A 179 15.43 -10.86 1.62
N ASP A 180 15.78 -10.01 2.59
CA ASP A 180 15.76 -10.36 4.02
C ASP A 180 14.34 -10.33 4.56
N GLY A 181 13.79 -11.52 4.89
CA GLY A 181 12.44 -11.68 5.41
C GLY A 181 12.23 -11.14 6.83
N ASP A 182 13.31 -10.92 7.58
CA ASP A 182 13.23 -10.29 8.92
C ASP A 182 13.20 -8.75 8.80
N VAL A 183 13.64 -8.21 7.67
CA VAL A 183 13.67 -6.77 7.39
C VAL A 183 12.52 -6.34 6.52
N THR A 184 12.25 -7.03 5.43
CA THR A 184 11.34 -6.59 4.35
C THR A 184 10.11 -7.49 4.20
N ALA A 185 8.96 -6.89 3.93
CA ALA A 185 7.78 -7.59 3.45
C ALA A 185 7.03 -6.80 2.36
N LEU A 186 6.60 -7.51 1.33
CA LEU A 186 5.67 -7.01 0.33
C LEU A 186 4.25 -7.45 0.70
N ASN A 187 3.39 -6.49 1.03
CA ASN A 187 1.98 -6.71 1.35
C ASN A 187 1.11 -6.28 0.18
N VAL A 188 0.04 -7.02 -0.06
CA VAL A 188 -0.87 -6.75 -1.18
C VAL A 188 -2.22 -6.29 -0.65
N VAL A 189 -2.68 -5.11 -1.06
CA VAL A 189 -4.02 -4.60 -0.74
C VAL A 189 -4.95 -4.96 -1.88
N VAL A 190 -6.09 -5.54 -1.55
CA VAL A 190 -7.09 -6.01 -2.50
C VAL A 190 -8.49 -5.64 -2.03
N THR A 191 -9.41 -5.32 -2.94
CA THR A 191 -10.85 -5.31 -2.67
C THR A 191 -11.48 -6.62 -3.14
N PRO A 192 -12.57 -7.10 -2.50
CA PRO A 192 -13.21 -8.38 -2.84
C PRO A 192 -14.06 -8.26 -4.12
N GLU A 193 -13.41 -7.86 -5.20
CA GLU A 193 -13.98 -7.67 -6.53
C GLU A 193 -13.18 -8.52 -7.55
N GLU A 194 -13.81 -8.89 -8.66
CA GLU A 194 -13.25 -9.82 -9.65
C GLU A 194 -11.84 -9.43 -10.10
N MET A 195 -11.69 -8.23 -10.66
CA MET A 195 -10.41 -7.78 -11.23
C MET A 195 -9.30 -7.61 -10.19
N PRO A 196 -9.52 -6.95 -9.03
CA PRO A 196 -8.49 -6.86 -8.00
C PRO A 196 -8.05 -8.22 -7.46
N VAL A 197 -8.96 -9.16 -7.27
CA VAL A 197 -8.63 -10.52 -6.82
C VAL A 197 -7.78 -11.24 -7.86
N HIS A 198 -8.18 -11.20 -9.13
CA HIS A 198 -7.43 -11.83 -10.21
C HIS A 198 -6.00 -11.26 -10.32
N GLU A 199 -5.86 -9.94 -10.37
CA GLU A 199 -4.54 -9.28 -10.40
C GLU A 199 -3.68 -9.59 -9.17
N THR A 200 -4.30 -9.77 -7.99
CA THR A 200 -3.58 -10.15 -6.78
C THR A 200 -3.01 -11.55 -6.87
N ILE A 201 -3.79 -12.52 -7.36
CA ILE A 201 -3.34 -13.91 -7.57
C ILE A 201 -2.17 -13.92 -8.55
N GLU A 202 -2.31 -13.26 -9.71
CA GLU A 202 -1.24 -13.17 -10.70
C GLU A 202 0.02 -12.50 -10.16
N LEU A 203 -0.14 -11.43 -9.34
CA LEU A 203 0.99 -10.74 -8.73
C LEU A 203 1.73 -11.65 -7.75
N VAL A 204 1.02 -12.36 -6.88
CA VAL A 204 1.62 -13.29 -5.91
C VAL A 204 2.42 -14.38 -6.63
N ASP A 205 1.85 -14.96 -7.68
CA ASP A 205 2.53 -16.00 -8.49
C ASP A 205 3.80 -15.42 -9.17
N ARG A 206 3.70 -14.22 -9.74
CA ARG A 206 4.82 -13.54 -10.39
C ARG A 206 5.94 -13.17 -9.40
N VAL A 207 5.60 -12.60 -8.25
CA VAL A 207 6.59 -12.27 -7.21
C VAL A 207 7.33 -13.52 -6.75
N ARG A 208 6.62 -14.61 -6.50
CA ARG A 208 7.25 -15.89 -6.11
C ARG A 208 8.20 -16.46 -7.16
N ALA A 209 7.88 -16.26 -8.44
CA ALA A 209 8.67 -16.76 -9.55
C ALA A 209 9.88 -15.89 -9.89
N GLU A 210 9.77 -14.58 -9.77
CA GLU A 210 10.71 -13.64 -10.38
C GLU A 210 11.52 -12.83 -9.35
N LEU A 211 11.05 -12.68 -8.11
CA LEU A 211 11.66 -11.77 -7.13
C LEU A 211 12.06 -12.48 -5.84
N PRO A 212 13.22 -12.14 -5.26
CA PRO A 212 13.63 -12.64 -3.96
C PRO A 212 12.94 -11.93 -2.78
N VAL A 213 11.95 -11.07 -3.04
CA VAL A 213 11.30 -10.24 -2.01
C VAL A 213 10.25 -11.06 -1.27
N PRO A 214 10.31 -11.15 0.07
CA PRO A 214 9.34 -11.89 0.86
C PRO A 214 7.94 -11.29 0.78
N LEU A 215 6.94 -12.13 0.49
CA LEU A 215 5.54 -11.77 0.60
C LEU A 215 5.14 -11.77 2.08
N GLY A 216 4.43 -10.73 2.51
CA GLY A 216 3.91 -10.58 3.87
C GLY A 216 2.47 -11.09 3.98
N ALA A 217 1.52 -10.17 3.91
CA ALA A 217 0.09 -10.44 4.03
C ALA A 217 -0.69 -9.88 2.84
N VAL A 218 -1.91 -10.38 2.68
CA VAL A 218 -2.92 -9.76 1.83
C VAL A 218 -3.94 -9.05 2.71
N VAL A 219 -4.06 -7.74 2.52
CA VAL A 219 -5.05 -6.90 3.22
C VAL A 219 -6.28 -6.77 2.34
N VAL A 220 -7.32 -7.49 2.70
CA VAL A 220 -8.63 -7.43 2.03
C VAL A 220 -9.39 -6.22 2.57
N ASN A 221 -9.39 -5.16 1.78
CA ASN A 221 -10.01 -3.89 2.13
C ASN A 221 -11.46 -3.82 1.64
N ARG A 222 -12.30 -3.00 2.30
CA ARG A 222 -13.70 -2.77 1.94
C ARG A 222 -14.55 -4.04 1.97
N VAL A 223 -14.37 -4.84 3.01
CA VAL A 223 -15.22 -6.02 3.24
C VAL A 223 -16.60 -5.55 3.71
N LEU A 224 -17.64 -5.94 3.01
CA LEU A 224 -19.01 -5.60 3.41
C LEU A 224 -19.41 -6.36 4.67
N PRO A 225 -20.06 -5.67 5.64
CA PRO A 225 -20.58 -6.33 6.85
C PRO A 225 -21.68 -7.32 6.52
N GLU A 226 -21.90 -8.25 7.42
CA GLU A 226 -23.06 -9.15 7.40
C GLU A 226 -24.29 -8.40 7.89
N LEU A 227 -25.17 -8.06 6.96
CA LEU A 227 -26.42 -7.36 7.27
C LEU A 227 -27.48 -8.31 7.79
N PHE A 228 -27.48 -9.56 7.32
CA PHE A 228 -28.45 -10.59 7.67
C PHE A 228 -27.72 -11.93 7.88
N THR A 229 -28.16 -12.67 8.88
CA THR A 229 -27.86 -14.11 9.01
C THR A 229 -28.60 -14.89 7.93
N HIS A 230 -28.23 -16.14 7.69
CA HIS A 230 -28.95 -17.00 6.73
C HIS A 230 -30.45 -17.09 6.99
N ALA A 231 -30.86 -17.21 8.27
CA ALA A 231 -32.28 -17.28 8.64
C ALA A 231 -33.00 -15.95 8.38
N GLU A 232 -32.33 -14.82 8.57
CA GLU A 232 -32.87 -13.49 8.28
C GLU A 232 -32.94 -13.20 6.78
N GLU A 233 -32.02 -13.75 5.98
CA GLU A 233 -32.09 -13.69 4.51
C GLU A 233 -33.36 -14.38 3.98
N ASP A 234 -33.73 -15.56 4.53
CA ASP A 234 -34.97 -16.26 4.16
C ASP A 234 -36.22 -15.43 4.52
N VAL A 235 -36.20 -14.77 5.67
CA VAL A 235 -37.26 -13.83 6.05
C VAL A 235 -37.31 -12.63 5.11
N PHE A 236 -36.16 -12.04 4.80
CA PHE A 236 -36.06 -10.92 3.88
C PHE A 236 -36.62 -11.25 2.49
N GLU A 237 -36.23 -12.39 1.91
CA GLU A 237 -36.77 -12.87 0.63
C GLU A 237 -38.28 -13.06 0.68
N ALA A 238 -38.81 -13.59 1.80
CA ALA A 238 -40.24 -13.75 1.98
C ALA A 238 -40.98 -12.40 2.07
N LEU A 239 -40.39 -11.35 2.63
CA LEU A 239 -40.96 -10.00 2.73
C LEU A 239 -41.07 -9.29 1.40
N ARG A 240 -40.26 -9.65 0.43
CA ARG A 240 -40.22 -9.08 -0.93
C ARG A 240 -41.32 -9.58 -1.86
N THR A 241 -42.16 -10.51 -1.40
CA THR A 241 -43.33 -10.92 -2.19
C THR A 241 -44.31 -9.75 -2.32
N PRO A 242 -44.96 -9.51 -3.50
CA PRO A 242 -45.78 -8.34 -3.73
C PRO A 242 -46.89 -8.13 -2.65
N ALA A 243 -47.52 -9.22 -2.20
CA ALA A 243 -48.55 -9.13 -1.17
C ALA A 243 -48.01 -8.65 0.19
N ARG A 244 -46.81 -9.08 0.57
CA ARG A 244 -46.19 -8.69 1.86
C ARG A 244 -45.57 -7.30 1.79
N THR A 245 -45.02 -6.90 0.63
CA THR A 245 -44.52 -5.53 0.41
C THR A 245 -45.63 -4.51 0.59
N VAL A 246 -46.81 -4.77 0.02
CA VAL A 246 -47.99 -3.90 0.22
C VAL A 246 -48.39 -3.82 1.70
N THR A 247 -48.38 -4.94 2.41
CA THR A 247 -48.70 -4.97 3.86
C THR A 247 -47.65 -4.20 4.66
N LEU A 248 -46.36 -4.35 4.35
CA LEU A 248 -45.27 -3.60 4.96
C LEU A 248 -45.37 -2.09 4.66
N ALA A 249 -45.72 -1.70 3.45
CA ALA A 249 -45.92 -0.29 3.11
C ALA A 249 -47.04 0.36 3.94
N GLY A 250 -48.07 -0.42 4.24
CA GLY A 250 -49.17 0.02 5.14
C GLY A 250 -48.74 0.25 6.58
N VAL A 251 -47.72 -0.45 7.06
CA VAL A 251 -47.24 -0.37 8.48
C VAL A 251 -46.01 0.56 8.59
N ALA A 252 -45.07 0.45 7.69
CA ALA A 252 -43.77 1.18 7.72
C ALA A 252 -43.81 2.52 6.93
N GLY A 253 -44.85 2.74 6.14
CA GLY A 253 -45.03 3.97 5.35
C GLY A 253 -44.36 3.95 3.98
N VAL A 254 -44.48 5.08 3.30
CA VAL A 254 -43.86 5.31 1.98
C VAL A 254 -42.33 5.26 2.07
N GLY A 255 -41.69 4.57 1.11
CA GLY A 255 -40.22 4.42 1.06
C GLY A 255 -39.72 3.03 1.48
N ILE A 256 -40.59 2.13 1.95
CA ILE A 256 -40.18 0.76 2.29
C ILE A 256 -39.67 -0.01 1.07
N GLU A 257 -40.21 0.29 -0.13
CA GLU A 257 -39.78 -0.33 -1.38
C GLU A 257 -38.31 0.00 -1.68
N ASP A 258 -37.92 1.28 -1.54
CA ASP A 258 -36.52 1.72 -1.72
C ASP A 258 -35.58 1.05 -0.72
N VAL A 259 -36.03 0.84 0.52
CA VAL A 259 -35.26 0.15 1.57
C VAL A 259 -35.08 -1.33 1.22
N LEU A 260 -36.12 -2.00 0.73
CA LEU A 260 -36.05 -3.39 0.32
C LEU A 260 -35.17 -3.58 -0.93
N GLU A 261 -35.22 -2.67 -1.90
CA GLU A 261 -34.34 -2.68 -3.07
C GLU A 261 -32.87 -2.44 -2.66
N GLY A 262 -32.63 -1.49 -1.76
CA GLY A 262 -31.28 -1.22 -1.23
C GLY A 262 -30.72 -2.42 -0.47
N ALA A 263 -31.52 -3.08 0.35
CA ALA A 263 -31.13 -4.28 1.07
C ALA A 263 -30.85 -5.46 0.13
N GLU A 264 -31.66 -5.66 -0.92
CA GLU A 264 -31.38 -6.67 -1.97
C GLU A 264 -30.04 -6.44 -2.65
N LEU A 265 -29.79 -5.21 -3.05
CA LEU A 265 -28.51 -4.85 -3.66
C LEU A 265 -27.34 -5.16 -2.73
N ALA A 266 -27.45 -4.84 -1.46
CA ALA A 266 -26.43 -5.11 -0.46
C ALA A 266 -26.17 -6.61 -0.27
N VAL A 267 -27.22 -7.43 -0.17
CA VAL A 267 -27.12 -8.90 -0.07
C VAL A 267 -26.47 -9.48 -1.32
N ARG A 268 -26.90 -9.05 -2.51
CA ARG A 268 -26.34 -9.52 -3.78
C ARG A 268 -24.87 -9.16 -3.91
N LEU A 269 -24.48 -7.91 -3.62
CA LEU A 269 -23.09 -7.47 -3.67
C LEU A 269 -22.23 -8.27 -2.67
N ARG A 270 -22.72 -8.52 -1.48
CA ARG A 270 -22.00 -9.31 -0.49
C ARG A 270 -21.79 -10.75 -0.96
N ARG A 271 -22.81 -11.43 -1.48
CA ARG A 271 -22.69 -12.79 -2.02
C ARG A 271 -21.65 -12.86 -3.13
N THR A 272 -21.66 -11.90 -4.07
CA THR A 272 -20.66 -11.81 -5.14
C THR A 272 -19.25 -11.60 -4.56
N ARG A 273 -19.09 -10.68 -3.62
CA ARG A 273 -17.79 -10.42 -2.97
C ARG A 273 -17.30 -11.62 -2.15
N ALA A 274 -18.19 -12.34 -1.49
CA ALA A 274 -17.86 -13.56 -0.77
C ALA A 274 -17.30 -14.66 -1.69
N ALA A 275 -17.85 -14.81 -2.90
CA ALA A 275 -17.33 -15.74 -3.90
C ALA A 275 -15.91 -15.37 -4.35
N HIS A 276 -15.63 -14.08 -4.59
CA HIS A 276 -14.28 -13.61 -4.92
C HIS A 276 -13.29 -13.82 -3.77
N LEU A 277 -13.73 -13.64 -2.51
CA LEU A 277 -12.92 -13.94 -1.33
C LEU A 277 -12.60 -15.44 -1.19
N ALA A 278 -13.59 -16.29 -1.45
CA ALA A 278 -13.36 -17.74 -1.45
C ALA A 278 -12.31 -18.11 -2.50
N HIS A 279 -12.42 -17.58 -3.72
CA HIS A 279 -11.43 -17.80 -4.77
C HIS A 279 -10.03 -17.31 -4.38
N LEU A 280 -9.92 -16.12 -3.76
CA LEU A 280 -8.65 -15.60 -3.26
C LEU A 280 -8.03 -16.55 -2.22
N ARG A 281 -8.83 -17.03 -1.25
CA ARG A 281 -8.38 -17.97 -0.20
C ARG A 281 -7.88 -19.30 -0.74
N GLU A 282 -8.49 -19.79 -1.80
CA GLU A 282 -8.09 -21.05 -2.44
C GLU A 282 -6.75 -20.93 -3.20
N ARG A 283 -6.45 -19.74 -3.72
CA ARG A 283 -5.32 -19.53 -4.63
C ARG A 283 -4.10 -18.91 -3.95
N VAL A 284 -4.29 -18.21 -2.85
CA VAL A 284 -3.23 -17.46 -2.17
C VAL A 284 -2.99 -18.02 -0.78
N ASP A 285 -1.84 -18.66 -0.60
CA ASP A 285 -1.36 -19.18 0.68
C ASP A 285 -0.54 -18.11 1.41
N LEU A 286 -1.20 -17.04 1.82
CA LEU A 286 -0.67 -15.93 2.61
C LEU A 286 -1.66 -15.57 3.72
N PRO A 287 -1.21 -15.01 4.83
CA PRO A 287 -2.11 -14.46 5.84
C PRO A 287 -3.04 -13.40 5.22
N LEU A 288 -4.33 -13.51 5.52
CA LEU A 288 -5.36 -12.56 5.08
C LEU A 288 -5.83 -11.74 6.28
N MET A 289 -5.86 -10.42 6.13
CA MET A 289 -6.43 -9.46 7.08
C MET A 289 -7.63 -8.78 6.45
N TYR A 290 -8.71 -8.57 7.21
CA TYR A 290 -9.97 -8.08 6.68
C TYR A 290 -10.32 -6.72 7.26
N LEU A 291 -10.31 -5.68 6.42
CA LEU A 291 -10.72 -4.34 6.79
C LEU A 291 -12.14 -4.05 6.31
N PRO A 292 -13.04 -3.62 7.18
CA PRO A 292 -14.43 -3.38 6.81
C PRO A 292 -14.59 -2.19 5.86
N GLU A 293 -15.67 -2.18 5.07
CA GLU A 293 -16.07 -1.00 4.31
C GLU A 293 -16.47 0.11 5.28
N MET A 294 -15.74 1.23 5.20
CA MET A 294 -16.01 2.40 6.04
C MET A 294 -17.07 3.28 5.35
N PHE A 295 -18.33 3.15 5.71
CA PHE A 295 -19.45 3.92 5.17
C PHE A 295 -19.42 5.39 5.65
N VAL A 296 -18.30 6.07 5.45
CA VAL A 296 -18.11 7.47 5.84
C VAL A 296 -17.84 8.34 4.62
N ARG A 297 -18.42 9.55 4.61
CA ARG A 297 -18.15 10.55 3.57
C ARG A 297 -16.90 11.37 3.84
N ALA A 298 -16.34 11.24 5.03
CA ALA A 298 -15.13 11.96 5.43
C ALA A 298 -13.87 11.25 4.92
N GLY A 299 -12.83 12.03 4.61
CA GLY A 299 -11.46 11.57 4.36
C GLY A 299 -10.54 11.98 5.53
N GLY A 300 -9.22 11.97 5.26
CA GLY A 300 -8.21 12.46 6.21
C GLY A 300 -8.03 11.60 7.45
N MET A 301 -7.62 12.24 8.54
CA MET A 301 -7.21 11.57 9.78
C MET A 301 -8.26 10.67 10.39
N ARG A 302 -9.54 11.03 10.29
CA ARG A 302 -10.62 10.20 10.83
C ARG A 302 -10.69 8.83 10.17
N VAL A 303 -10.64 8.76 8.84
CA VAL A 303 -10.67 7.48 8.12
C VAL A 303 -9.38 6.70 8.35
N THR A 304 -8.24 7.39 8.34
CA THR A 304 -6.93 6.78 8.63
C THR A 304 -6.95 6.08 9.99
N ARG A 305 -7.50 6.73 11.02
CA ARG A 305 -7.63 6.14 12.37
C ARG A 305 -8.57 4.93 12.39
N MET A 306 -9.76 5.03 11.79
CA MET A 306 -10.69 3.91 11.73
C MET A 306 -10.07 2.68 11.04
N VAL A 307 -9.28 2.90 9.99
CA VAL A 307 -8.57 1.80 9.30
C VAL A 307 -7.39 1.29 10.14
N ALA A 308 -6.70 2.16 10.89
CA ALA A 308 -5.64 1.77 11.81
C ALA A 308 -6.19 0.92 12.97
N ASP A 309 -7.32 1.32 13.55
CA ASP A 309 -8.00 0.56 14.61
C ASP A 309 -8.41 -0.84 14.10
N ALA A 310 -9.04 -0.91 12.92
CA ALA A 310 -9.43 -2.19 12.31
C ALA A 310 -8.21 -3.07 11.97
N LEU A 311 -7.11 -2.47 11.53
CA LEU A 311 -5.86 -3.18 11.28
C LEU A 311 -5.23 -3.69 12.59
N GLY A 312 -5.31 -2.90 13.66
CA GLY A 312 -4.88 -3.29 15.00
C GLY A 312 -5.66 -4.49 15.53
N GLU A 313 -7.00 -4.49 15.37
CA GLU A 313 -7.85 -5.63 15.73
C GLU A 313 -7.45 -6.92 14.98
N GLU A 314 -7.19 -6.84 13.67
CA GLU A 314 -6.72 -7.98 12.85
C GLU A 314 -5.33 -8.48 13.28
N LEU A 315 -4.48 -7.61 13.81
CA LEU A 315 -3.16 -7.95 14.34
C LEU A 315 -3.19 -8.41 15.80
N GLY A 316 -4.28 -8.18 16.52
CA GLY A 316 -4.44 -8.50 17.94
C GLY A 316 -3.70 -7.54 18.88
N ILE A 317 -3.60 -6.27 18.52
CA ILE A 317 -2.88 -5.19 19.22
C ILE A 317 -3.73 -3.95 19.37
#